data_fce2004047f50ed34b69f51c6d9b0e83
#
_entry.id   fce2004047f50ed34b69f51c6d9b0e83
#
_cell.length_a   1.000
_cell.length_b   1.000
_cell.length_c   1.000
_cell.angle_alpha   90.00
_cell.angle_beta   90.00
_cell.angle_gamma   90.00
#
_symmetry.space_group_name_H-M   'P 1'
#
loop_
_entity.id
_entity.type
_entity.pdbx_description
1 polymer ?
#
loop_
_entity_poly.entity_id
_entity_poly.type
_entity_poly.pdbx_seq_one_letter_code
_entity_poly.pdbx_strand_id
1 'polypeptide(L)'
;MLPGLSYPEESLKRLAGDLAERFHGVFATETVERYVLESYTGLLRTSSVKAHLTTRTARFSLERLTALAQAKGAIERAVPEVLFVCEQNAGRSQMAAVFTNVLSGGAVHVRSAGSMPSSELDPTMVAVMTELGLSLDESFPKPLTDDVVQAADVVITMGCGDACPIYPGKRYVDWELVDPAGQPIDEVRRIRDQVKANVIEMLAGLGVSPAV
;
A
#
# COMPACT_ATOMS: atom_id res chain seq x y z
N MET A 1 -12.18 0.25 -32.13
CA MET A 1 -12.27 -0.85 -31.14
C MET A 1 -11.01 -1.71 -31.32
N LEU A 2 -10.06 -1.68 -30.40
CA LEU A 2 -8.85 -2.51 -30.48
C LEU A 2 -9.24 -3.94 -30.10
N PRO A 3 -8.96 -4.95 -30.94
CA PRO A 3 -9.28 -6.35 -30.63
C PRO A 3 -8.38 -6.82 -29.48
N GLY A 4 -8.97 -7.41 -28.43
CA GLY A 4 -8.26 -8.07 -27.34
C GLY A 4 -8.31 -7.38 -25.98
N LEU A 5 -8.96 -6.24 -25.82
CA LEU A 5 -9.26 -5.62 -24.53
C LEU A 5 -10.73 -5.90 -24.19
N SER A 6 -11.03 -7.08 -23.65
CA SER A 6 -12.23 -7.24 -22.84
C SER A 6 -12.07 -6.32 -21.63
N TYR A 7 -12.69 -5.16 -21.68
CA TYR A 7 -12.87 -4.34 -20.49
C TYR A 7 -13.66 -5.23 -19.50
N PRO A 8 -13.15 -5.47 -18.28
CA PRO A 8 -13.79 -6.41 -17.35
C PRO A 8 -15.01 -5.78 -16.69
N GLU A 9 -15.87 -5.17 -17.48
CA GLU A 9 -17.01 -4.36 -17.03
C GLU A 9 -17.92 -5.13 -16.07
N GLU A 10 -18.26 -6.38 -16.42
CA GLU A 10 -19.09 -7.21 -15.54
C GLU A 10 -18.40 -7.57 -14.23
N SER A 11 -17.07 -7.84 -14.27
CA SER A 11 -16.29 -8.14 -13.07
C SER A 11 -16.17 -6.93 -12.18
N LEU A 12 -15.99 -5.74 -12.75
CA LEU A 12 -15.94 -4.49 -11.97
C LEU A 12 -17.30 -4.11 -11.41
N LYS A 13 -18.39 -4.32 -12.15
CA LYS A 13 -19.77 -4.10 -11.65
C LYS A 13 -20.09 -5.03 -10.48
N ARG A 14 -19.73 -6.31 -10.60
CA ARG A 14 -19.91 -7.28 -9.50
C ARG A 14 -19.10 -6.85 -8.27
N LEU A 15 -17.82 -6.53 -8.46
CA LEU A 15 -16.97 -6.03 -7.38
C LEU A 15 -17.55 -4.79 -6.70
N ALA A 16 -18.06 -3.83 -7.49
CA ALA A 16 -18.68 -2.63 -6.96
C ALA A 16 -19.95 -2.97 -6.16
N GLY A 17 -20.77 -3.93 -6.62
CA GLY A 17 -21.93 -4.44 -5.88
C GLY A 17 -21.54 -5.06 -4.54
N ASP A 18 -20.56 -5.97 -4.55
CA ASP A 18 -20.08 -6.64 -3.33
C ASP A 18 -19.53 -5.63 -2.30
N LEU A 19 -18.77 -4.63 -2.78
CA LEU A 19 -18.24 -3.56 -1.92
C LEU A 19 -19.34 -2.59 -1.47
N ALA A 20 -20.34 -2.28 -2.29
CA ALA A 20 -21.47 -1.44 -1.89
C ALA A 20 -22.30 -2.10 -0.77
N GLU A 21 -22.48 -3.42 -0.84
CA GLU A 21 -23.11 -4.17 0.24
C GLU A 21 -22.26 -4.13 1.53
N ARG A 22 -20.95 -4.34 1.42
CA ARG A 22 -20.01 -4.29 2.55
C ARG A 22 -19.98 -2.93 3.26
N PHE A 23 -20.07 -1.83 2.50
CA PHE A 23 -20.08 -0.47 3.01
C PHE A 23 -21.50 0.14 3.06
N HIS A 24 -22.53 -0.72 3.11
CA HIS A 24 -23.92 -0.26 3.24
C HIS A 24 -24.09 0.67 4.47
N GLY A 25 -24.76 1.80 4.27
CA GLY A 25 -24.93 2.82 5.31
C GLY A 25 -23.73 3.74 5.52
N VAL A 26 -22.57 3.45 4.93
CA VAL A 26 -21.36 4.30 4.98
C VAL A 26 -21.21 5.11 3.69
N PHE A 27 -21.38 4.45 2.53
CA PHE A 27 -21.25 5.09 1.22
C PHE A 27 -22.45 4.80 0.32
N ALA A 28 -22.77 5.77 -0.54
CA ALA A 28 -23.68 5.56 -1.66
C ALA A 28 -23.01 4.64 -2.71
N THR A 29 -23.81 3.85 -3.42
CA THR A 29 -23.36 2.90 -4.45
C THR A 29 -22.47 3.60 -5.50
N GLU A 30 -22.86 4.78 -5.94
CA GLU A 30 -22.12 5.58 -6.93
C GLU A 30 -20.72 5.98 -6.43
N THR A 31 -20.56 6.19 -5.13
CA THR A 31 -19.24 6.44 -4.52
C THR A 31 -18.37 5.19 -4.61
N VAL A 32 -18.93 4.03 -4.31
CA VAL A 32 -18.20 2.76 -4.38
C VAL A 32 -17.81 2.44 -5.83
N GLU A 33 -18.74 2.57 -6.78
CA GLU A 33 -18.46 2.37 -8.21
C GLU A 33 -17.33 3.26 -8.72
N ARG A 34 -17.36 4.55 -8.34
CA ARG A 34 -16.30 5.49 -8.68
C ARG A 34 -14.95 5.05 -8.13
N TYR A 35 -14.86 4.62 -6.85
CA TYR A 35 -13.63 4.15 -6.23
C TYR A 35 -13.08 2.87 -6.89
N VAL A 36 -13.95 1.95 -7.28
CA VAL A 36 -13.58 0.75 -8.04
C VAL A 36 -12.99 1.13 -9.39
N LEU A 37 -13.65 2.03 -10.12
CA LEU A 37 -13.20 2.48 -11.45
C LEU A 37 -11.87 3.25 -11.37
N GLU A 38 -11.72 4.15 -10.42
CA GLU A 38 -10.48 4.90 -10.18
C GLU A 38 -9.32 3.95 -9.82
N SER A 39 -9.58 2.98 -8.93
CA SER A 39 -8.57 1.99 -8.53
C SER A 39 -8.13 1.12 -9.70
N TYR A 40 -9.09 0.64 -10.51
CA TYR A 40 -8.80 -0.10 -11.74
C TYR A 40 -7.96 0.74 -12.71
N THR A 41 -8.38 1.97 -12.98
CA THR A 41 -7.71 2.87 -13.92
C THR A 41 -6.29 3.24 -13.44
N GLY A 42 -6.14 3.48 -12.14
CA GLY A 42 -4.84 3.75 -11.52
C GLY A 42 -3.86 2.59 -11.69
N LEU A 43 -4.31 1.37 -11.39
CA LEU A 43 -3.49 0.16 -11.56
C LEU A 43 -3.24 -0.19 -13.03
N LEU A 44 -4.22 0.04 -13.91
CA LEU A 44 -4.07 -0.24 -15.34
C LEU A 44 -2.96 0.59 -16.00
N ARG A 45 -2.77 1.83 -15.53
CA ARG A 45 -1.75 2.74 -16.09
C ARG A 45 -0.32 2.24 -15.88
N THR A 46 -0.07 1.52 -14.80
CA THR A 46 1.27 1.06 -14.42
C THR A 46 1.47 -0.43 -14.61
N SER A 47 0.39 -1.23 -14.72
CA SER A 47 0.47 -2.68 -14.79
C SER A 47 0.93 -3.17 -16.16
N SER A 48 2.05 -3.92 -16.21
CA SER A 48 2.51 -4.65 -17.39
C SER A 48 1.73 -5.94 -17.62
N VAL A 49 1.30 -6.61 -16.52
CA VAL A 49 0.58 -7.89 -16.55
C VAL A 49 -0.88 -7.69 -16.14
N LYS A 50 -1.79 -7.98 -17.06
CA LYS A 50 -3.24 -7.78 -16.87
C LYS A 50 -3.94 -8.95 -16.16
N ALA A 51 -3.30 -10.11 -16.07
CA ALA A 51 -3.91 -11.33 -15.53
C ALA A 51 -4.43 -11.19 -14.09
N HIS A 52 -3.76 -10.38 -13.24
CA HIS A 52 -4.15 -10.17 -11.84
C HIS A 52 -4.79 -8.81 -11.57
N LEU A 53 -5.10 -8.04 -12.62
CA LEU A 53 -5.55 -6.66 -12.47
C LEU A 53 -6.87 -6.58 -11.70
N THR A 54 -7.84 -7.47 -11.98
CA THR A 54 -9.13 -7.48 -11.28
C THR A 54 -8.97 -7.80 -9.79
N THR A 55 -8.13 -8.77 -9.43
CA THR A 55 -7.86 -9.13 -8.04
C THR A 55 -7.14 -8.00 -7.30
N ARG A 56 -6.13 -7.38 -7.93
CA ARG A 56 -5.43 -6.21 -7.38
C ARG A 56 -6.38 -5.02 -7.22
N THR A 57 -7.29 -4.81 -8.18
CA THR A 57 -8.33 -3.77 -8.09
C THR A 57 -9.25 -4.01 -6.90
N ALA A 58 -9.69 -5.23 -6.68
CA ALA A 58 -10.56 -5.56 -5.54
C ALA A 58 -9.89 -5.22 -4.21
N ARG A 59 -8.64 -5.61 -4.03
CA ARG A 59 -7.85 -5.31 -2.82
C ARG A 59 -7.62 -3.81 -2.64
N PHE A 60 -7.21 -3.13 -3.69
CA PHE A 60 -6.92 -1.70 -3.64
C PHE A 60 -8.18 -0.86 -3.42
N SER A 61 -9.30 -1.21 -4.05
CA SER A 61 -10.60 -0.55 -3.82
C SER A 61 -11.06 -0.71 -2.38
N LEU A 62 -10.96 -1.93 -1.83
CA LEU A 62 -11.29 -2.19 -0.44
C LEU A 62 -10.41 -1.39 0.53
N GLU A 63 -9.09 -1.35 0.28
CA GLU A 63 -8.13 -0.58 1.08
C GLU A 63 -8.48 0.91 1.07
N ARG A 64 -8.77 1.49 -0.10
CA ARG A 64 -9.14 2.89 -0.26
C ARG A 64 -10.48 3.23 0.38
N LEU A 65 -11.52 2.42 0.18
CA LEU A 65 -12.83 2.63 0.80
C LEU A 65 -12.76 2.52 2.32
N THR A 66 -11.98 1.57 2.85
CA THR A 66 -11.74 1.46 4.29
C THR A 66 -11.03 2.71 4.81
N ALA A 67 -9.99 3.18 4.12
CA ALA A 67 -9.28 4.40 4.46
C ALA A 67 -10.21 5.62 4.46
N LEU A 68 -11.04 5.78 3.43
CA LEU A 68 -12.01 6.87 3.36
C LEU A 68 -13.02 6.81 4.51
N ALA A 69 -13.52 5.62 4.85
CA ALA A 69 -14.47 5.45 5.95
C ALA A 69 -13.85 5.82 7.31
N GLN A 70 -12.59 5.41 7.53
CA GLN A 70 -11.81 5.76 8.71
C GLN A 70 -11.53 7.27 8.79
N ALA A 71 -11.12 7.89 7.68
CA ALA A 71 -10.86 9.33 7.62
C ALA A 71 -12.12 10.17 7.91
N LYS A 72 -13.30 9.66 7.55
CA LYS A 72 -14.61 10.27 7.84
C LYS A 72 -15.17 9.94 9.23
N GLY A 73 -14.49 9.08 10.00
CA GLY A 73 -14.99 8.62 11.31
C GLY A 73 -16.19 7.68 11.23
N ALA A 74 -16.50 7.13 10.04
CA ALA A 74 -17.60 6.18 9.83
C ALA A 74 -17.25 4.75 10.27
N ILE A 75 -15.94 4.44 10.33
CA ILE A 75 -15.40 3.19 10.87
C ILE A 75 -14.34 3.54 11.92
N GLU A 76 -14.45 2.92 13.08
CA GLU A 76 -13.49 3.09 14.16
C GLU A 76 -12.14 2.44 13.79
N ARG A 77 -11.05 3.09 14.23
CA ARG A 77 -9.69 2.56 14.10
C ARG A 77 -9.33 1.82 15.38
N ALA A 78 -9.18 0.51 15.29
CA ALA A 78 -8.84 -0.33 16.43
C ALA A 78 -7.35 -0.25 16.83
N VAL A 79 -6.49 0.08 15.86
CA VAL A 79 -5.02 0.13 16.00
C VAL A 79 -4.46 1.33 15.24
N PRO A 80 -3.22 1.78 15.54
CA PRO A 80 -2.56 2.82 14.77
C PRO A 80 -2.45 2.48 13.28
N GLU A 81 -2.62 3.49 12.43
CA GLU A 81 -2.56 3.40 10.98
C GLU A 81 -1.24 3.97 10.46
N VAL A 82 -0.41 3.16 9.84
CA VAL A 82 0.88 3.57 9.27
C VAL A 82 0.86 3.45 7.76
N LEU A 83 1.27 4.51 7.08
CA LEU A 83 1.43 4.55 5.63
C LEU A 83 2.91 4.71 5.26
N PHE A 84 3.43 3.78 4.49
CA PHE A 84 4.77 3.86 3.90
C PHE A 84 4.70 4.34 2.45
N VAL A 85 5.43 5.41 2.14
CA VAL A 85 5.46 6.02 0.80
C VAL A 85 6.89 6.07 0.26
N CYS A 86 7.08 5.54 -0.94
CA CYS A 86 8.30 5.75 -1.72
C CYS A 86 7.93 6.11 -3.16
N GLU A 87 8.88 6.30 -4.03
CA GLU A 87 8.59 6.64 -5.42
C GLU A 87 7.83 5.52 -6.14
N GLN A 88 8.40 4.33 -6.21
CA GLN A 88 7.90 3.23 -7.06
C GLN A 88 6.97 2.24 -6.36
N ASN A 89 6.89 2.25 -5.05
CA ASN A 89 6.17 1.23 -4.24
C ASN A 89 6.55 -0.22 -4.62
N ALA A 90 7.80 -0.44 -5.00
CA ALA A 90 8.31 -1.72 -5.48
C ALA A 90 9.43 -2.29 -4.62
N GLY A 91 10.05 -1.47 -3.76
CA GLY A 91 11.18 -1.83 -2.91
C GLY A 91 10.96 -1.41 -1.45
N ARG A 92 11.46 -0.22 -1.07
CA ARG A 92 11.53 0.28 0.31
C ARG A 92 10.22 0.20 1.08
N SER A 93 9.15 0.79 0.55
CA SER A 93 7.85 0.84 1.21
C SER A 93 7.18 -0.53 1.32
N GLN A 94 7.45 -1.45 0.41
CA GLN A 94 6.97 -2.83 0.47
C GLN A 94 7.72 -3.63 1.56
N MET A 95 9.05 -3.51 1.63
CA MET A 95 9.83 -4.11 2.72
C MET A 95 9.32 -3.63 4.08
N ALA A 96 9.14 -2.31 4.24
CA ALA A 96 8.65 -1.72 5.48
C ALA A 96 7.26 -2.23 5.86
N ALA A 97 6.34 -2.33 4.89
CA ALA A 97 5.00 -2.85 5.12
C ALA A 97 5.01 -4.32 5.57
N VAL A 98 5.80 -5.18 4.90
CA VAL A 98 5.92 -6.60 5.26
C VAL A 98 6.52 -6.76 6.66
N PHE A 99 7.63 -6.07 6.97
CA PHE A 99 8.23 -6.12 8.30
C PHE A 99 7.27 -5.63 9.39
N THR A 100 6.54 -4.54 9.14
CA THR A 100 5.59 -4.02 10.12
C THR A 100 4.45 -5.00 10.37
N ASN A 101 3.87 -5.61 9.33
CA ASN A 101 2.83 -6.62 9.47
C ASN A 101 3.29 -7.81 10.32
N VAL A 102 4.49 -8.33 10.03
CA VAL A 102 5.03 -9.49 10.74
C VAL A 102 5.41 -9.14 12.18
N LEU A 103 6.14 -8.04 12.37
CA LEU A 103 6.67 -7.67 13.68
C LEU A 103 5.62 -7.08 14.63
N SER A 104 4.56 -6.46 14.11
CA SER A 104 3.49 -5.91 14.96
C SER A 104 2.48 -6.96 15.40
N GLY A 105 2.42 -8.13 14.74
CA GLY A 105 1.43 -9.16 15.03
C GLY A 105 -0.03 -8.65 14.93
N GLY A 106 -0.29 -7.64 14.09
CA GLY A 106 -1.60 -7.02 13.91
C GLY A 106 -1.90 -5.84 14.85
N ALA A 107 -0.95 -5.45 15.71
CA ALA A 107 -1.11 -4.27 16.58
C ALA A 107 -0.97 -2.92 15.84
N VAL A 108 -0.63 -2.95 14.55
CA VAL A 108 -0.58 -1.80 13.64
C VAL A 108 -1.21 -2.20 12.32
N HIS A 109 -2.06 -1.34 11.78
CA HIS A 109 -2.55 -1.49 10.42
C HIS A 109 -1.63 -0.75 9.44
N VAL A 110 -1.26 -1.41 8.35
CA VAL A 110 -0.21 -0.94 7.43
C VAL A 110 -0.75 -0.76 6.02
N ARG A 111 -0.38 0.36 5.42
CA ARG A 111 -0.55 0.62 3.98
C ARG A 111 0.77 1.00 3.35
N SER A 112 0.90 0.76 2.05
CA SER A 112 2.03 1.23 1.26
C SER A 112 1.56 1.82 -0.06
N ALA A 113 2.25 2.84 -0.55
CA ALA A 113 1.91 3.51 -1.81
C ALA A 113 3.16 4.10 -2.49
N GLY A 114 3.05 4.41 -3.77
CA GLY A 114 4.08 5.09 -4.54
C GLY A 114 3.58 6.33 -5.25
N SER A 115 4.41 7.37 -5.31
CA SER A 115 4.10 8.58 -6.09
C SER A 115 4.12 8.31 -7.60
N MET A 116 4.99 7.39 -8.04
CA MET A 116 5.08 6.88 -9.41
C MET A 116 5.24 5.35 -9.38
N PRO A 117 4.16 4.60 -9.09
CA PRO A 117 4.26 3.16 -8.87
C PRO A 117 4.75 2.43 -10.11
N SER A 118 5.66 1.46 -9.91
CA SER A 118 6.13 0.59 -10.99
C SER A 118 5.07 -0.46 -11.36
N SER A 119 5.35 -1.21 -12.43
CA SER A 119 4.46 -2.28 -12.89
C SER A 119 4.49 -3.51 -11.96
N GLU A 120 5.64 -3.78 -11.34
CA GLU A 120 5.90 -4.97 -10.53
C GLU A 120 6.85 -4.65 -9.38
N LEU A 121 6.96 -5.57 -8.43
CA LEU A 121 7.93 -5.50 -7.36
C LEU A 121 9.35 -5.67 -7.91
N ASP A 122 10.33 -5.04 -7.25
CA ASP A 122 11.74 -5.24 -7.58
C ASP A 122 12.14 -6.69 -7.29
N PRO A 123 12.66 -7.44 -8.29
CA PRO A 123 12.97 -8.86 -8.13
C PRO A 123 14.09 -9.13 -7.13
N THR A 124 15.06 -8.21 -6.99
CA THR A 124 16.14 -8.34 -6.01
C THR A 124 15.59 -8.14 -4.60
N MET A 125 14.68 -7.17 -4.42
CA MET A 125 13.97 -6.98 -3.16
C MET A 125 13.15 -8.24 -2.80
N VAL A 126 12.42 -8.81 -3.75
CA VAL A 126 11.66 -10.05 -3.51
C VAL A 126 12.59 -11.17 -3.07
N ALA A 127 13.74 -11.34 -3.73
CA ALA A 127 14.72 -12.37 -3.38
C ALA A 127 15.23 -12.22 -1.94
N VAL A 128 15.67 -11.02 -1.53
CA VAL A 128 16.22 -10.80 -0.19
C VAL A 128 15.16 -10.90 0.93
N MET A 129 13.90 -10.61 0.65
CA MET A 129 12.81 -10.84 1.61
C MET A 129 12.48 -12.33 1.74
N THR A 130 12.49 -13.07 0.64
CA THR A 130 12.30 -14.52 0.61
C THR A 130 13.40 -15.27 1.37
N GLU A 131 14.66 -14.79 1.37
CA GLU A 131 15.74 -15.32 2.20
C GLU A 131 15.39 -15.37 3.70
N LEU A 132 14.52 -14.47 4.16
CA LEU A 132 14.02 -14.43 5.54
C LEU A 132 12.72 -15.21 5.74
N GLY A 133 12.24 -15.93 4.72
CA GLY A 133 10.95 -16.64 4.76
C GLY A 133 9.73 -15.73 4.72
N LEU A 134 9.90 -14.46 4.29
CA LEU A 134 8.82 -13.49 4.22
C LEU A 134 8.15 -13.54 2.85
N SER A 135 6.83 -13.81 2.83
CA SER A 135 6.04 -13.79 1.59
C SER A 135 5.66 -12.38 1.17
N LEU A 136 5.67 -12.17 -0.15
CA LEU A 136 5.24 -10.94 -0.83
C LEU A 136 4.03 -11.20 -1.75
N ASP A 137 3.38 -12.37 -1.64
CA ASP A 137 2.29 -12.80 -2.55
C ASP A 137 1.10 -11.82 -2.55
N GLU A 138 0.89 -11.14 -1.44
CA GLU A 138 -0.15 -10.12 -1.29
C GLU A 138 0.30 -8.72 -1.73
N SER A 139 1.60 -8.53 -1.96
CA SER A 139 2.22 -7.25 -2.25
C SER A 139 2.14 -6.92 -3.74
N PHE A 140 1.82 -5.69 -4.06
CA PHE A 140 1.87 -5.14 -5.42
C PHE A 140 2.01 -3.62 -5.37
N PRO A 141 2.64 -2.99 -6.37
CA PRO A 141 2.74 -1.55 -6.45
C PRO A 141 1.38 -0.88 -6.60
N LYS A 142 1.13 0.18 -5.81
CA LYS A 142 -0.12 0.93 -5.77
C LYS A 142 0.14 2.43 -5.81
N PRO A 143 -0.69 3.22 -6.51
CA PRO A 143 -0.55 4.67 -6.48
C PRO A 143 -0.91 5.26 -5.12
N LEU A 144 -0.22 6.34 -4.77
CA LEU A 144 -0.57 7.16 -3.61
C LEU A 144 -1.89 7.87 -3.88
N THR A 145 -2.81 7.82 -2.92
CA THR A 145 -4.13 8.48 -3.00
C THR A 145 -4.41 9.25 -1.71
N ASP A 146 -5.22 10.31 -1.81
CA ASP A 146 -5.53 11.18 -0.67
C ASP A 146 -6.20 10.43 0.49
N ASP A 147 -7.08 9.50 0.18
CA ASP A 147 -7.82 8.71 1.15
C ASP A 147 -6.88 7.91 2.08
N VAL A 148 -5.83 7.28 1.54
CA VAL A 148 -4.87 6.51 2.36
C VAL A 148 -3.98 7.42 3.21
N VAL A 149 -3.63 8.61 2.71
CA VAL A 149 -2.88 9.60 3.52
C VAL A 149 -3.76 10.15 4.63
N GLN A 150 -5.03 10.48 4.34
CA GLN A 150 -5.97 11.00 5.33
C GLN A 150 -6.31 9.98 6.43
N ALA A 151 -6.27 8.69 6.15
CA ALA A 151 -6.50 7.65 7.14
C ALA A 151 -5.30 7.40 8.07
N ALA A 152 -4.08 7.67 7.62
CA ALA A 152 -2.87 7.38 8.39
C ALA A 152 -2.72 8.27 9.62
N ASP A 153 -2.21 7.72 10.73
CA ASP A 153 -1.73 8.46 11.88
C ASP A 153 -0.26 8.85 11.70
N VAL A 154 0.51 7.95 11.11
CA VAL A 154 1.93 8.15 10.78
C VAL A 154 2.15 7.91 9.29
N VAL A 155 2.75 8.86 8.61
CA VAL A 155 3.19 8.77 7.22
C VAL A 155 4.71 8.74 7.18
N ILE A 156 5.27 7.67 6.65
CA ILE A 156 6.72 7.51 6.52
C ILE A 156 7.09 7.61 5.05
N THR A 157 7.89 8.63 4.74
CA THR A 157 8.37 8.89 3.38
C THR A 157 9.77 8.31 3.20
N MET A 158 10.06 7.84 1.99
CA MET A 158 11.34 7.22 1.61
C MET A 158 11.72 7.66 0.21
N GLY A 159 12.12 8.94 0.08
CA GLY A 159 12.54 9.50 -1.21
C GLY A 159 11.41 9.70 -2.22
N CYS A 160 10.20 10.04 -1.76
CA CYS A 160 9.08 10.44 -2.63
C CYS A 160 9.07 11.97 -2.92
N GLY A 161 10.01 12.73 -2.38
CA GLY A 161 10.08 14.19 -2.54
C GLY A 161 8.79 14.88 -2.06
N ASP A 162 8.42 15.97 -2.75
CA ASP A 162 7.22 16.78 -2.43
C ASP A 162 5.89 16.14 -2.91
N ALA A 163 5.93 14.91 -3.44
CA ALA A 163 4.75 14.25 -4.00
C ALA A 163 3.75 13.75 -2.94
N CYS A 164 4.14 13.70 -1.66
CA CYS A 164 3.25 13.28 -0.58
C CYS A 164 2.46 14.49 -0.05
N PRO A 165 1.10 14.49 -0.15
CA PRO A 165 0.31 15.58 0.38
C PRO A 165 0.42 15.64 1.91
N ILE A 166 0.49 16.87 2.45
CA ILE A 166 0.59 17.11 3.89
C ILE A 166 -0.79 17.48 4.43
N TYR A 167 -1.31 16.68 5.35
CA TYR A 167 -2.55 16.94 6.06
C TYR A 167 -2.29 17.27 7.54
N PRO A 168 -3.04 18.22 8.12
CA PRO A 168 -2.93 18.55 9.54
C PRO A 168 -3.21 17.34 10.45
N GLY A 169 -2.56 17.34 11.64
CA GLY A 169 -2.82 16.34 12.67
C GLY A 169 -2.18 14.98 12.45
N LYS A 170 -1.31 14.83 11.46
CA LYS A 170 -0.58 13.58 11.17
C LYS A 170 0.91 13.73 11.47
N ARG A 171 1.52 12.64 11.87
CA ARG A 171 2.98 12.57 12.05
C ARG A 171 3.63 12.17 10.75
N TYR A 172 4.52 13.01 10.24
CA TYR A 172 5.36 12.71 9.07
C TYR A 172 6.79 12.43 9.54
N VAL A 173 7.36 11.35 9.01
CA VAL A 173 8.75 10.96 9.27
C VAL A 173 9.39 10.60 7.94
N ASP A 174 10.56 11.14 7.66
CA ASP A 174 11.34 10.76 6.48
C ASP A 174 12.44 9.77 6.85
N TRP A 175 12.52 8.67 6.11
CA TRP A 175 13.61 7.71 6.23
C TRP A 175 14.55 7.87 5.04
N GLU A 176 15.74 8.37 5.32
CA GLU A 176 16.81 8.46 4.32
C GLU A 176 17.35 7.06 3.99
N LEU A 177 16.84 6.47 2.92
CA LEU A 177 17.19 5.13 2.46
C LEU A 177 17.62 5.16 0.99
N VAL A 178 18.70 4.45 0.69
CA VAL A 178 19.15 4.23 -0.69
C VAL A 178 18.06 3.46 -1.46
N ASP A 179 17.87 3.79 -2.75
CA ASP A 179 16.96 3.03 -3.60
C ASP A 179 17.55 1.66 -3.93
N PRO A 180 16.86 0.54 -3.65
CA PRO A 180 17.32 -0.80 -3.98
C PRO A 180 17.33 -1.10 -5.49
N ALA A 181 16.62 -0.31 -6.30
CA ALA A 181 16.51 -0.56 -7.73
C ALA A 181 17.89 -0.53 -8.41
N GLY A 182 18.25 -1.63 -9.08
CA GLY A 182 19.52 -1.77 -9.78
C GLY A 182 20.76 -1.92 -8.89
N GLN A 183 20.60 -2.01 -7.57
CA GLN A 183 21.70 -2.24 -6.65
C GLN A 183 22.13 -3.74 -6.63
N PRO A 184 23.42 -4.01 -6.33
CA PRO A 184 23.87 -5.37 -6.07
C PRO A 184 23.11 -6.00 -4.88
N ILE A 185 22.89 -7.31 -4.93
CA ILE A 185 22.09 -8.02 -3.91
C ILE A 185 22.56 -7.78 -2.47
N ASP A 186 23.88 -7.69 -2.26
CA ASP A 186 24.43 -7.41 -0.93
C ASP A 186 24.08 -6.02 -0.41
N GLU A 187 23.96 -5.03 -1.32
CA GLU A 187 23.50 -3.71 -0.96
C GLU A 187 21.99 -3.72 -0.64
N VAL A 188 21.20 -4.47 -1.42
CA VAL A 188 19.76 -4.64 -1.14
C VAL A 188 19.53 -5.34 0.22
N ARG A 189 20.39 -6.29 0.60
CA ARG A 189 20.36 -6.88 1.96
C ARG A 189 20.63 -5.84 3.06
N ARG A 190 21.59 -4.94 2.86
CA ARG A 190 21.86 -3.84 3.83
C ARG A 190 20.67 -2.89 3.94
N ILE A 191 20.08 -2.50 2.82
CA ILE A 191 18.88 -1.65 2.79
C ILE A 191 17.72 -2.34 3.51
N ARG A 192 17.48 -3.63 3.25
CA ARG A 192 16.49 -4.45 3.94
C ARG A 192 16.68 -4.44 5.46
N ASP A 193 17.91 -4.66 5.91
CA ASP A 193 18.23 -4.74 7.34
C ASP A 193 18.08 -3.37 8.02
N GLN A 194 18.40 -2.28 7.32
CA GLN A 194 18.14 -0.92 7.79
C GLN A 194 16.65 -0.62 7.86
N VAL A 195 15.85 -1.00 6.84
CA VAL A 195 14.39 -0.87 6.88
C VAL A 195 13.82 -1.63 8.07
N LYS A 196 14.28 -2.86 8.34
CA LYS A 196 13.86 -3.65 9.50
C LYS A 196 14.16 -2.93 10.82
N ALA A 197 15.36 -2.37 10.96
CA ALA A 197 15.75 -1.62 12.16
C ALA A 197 14.86 -0.39 12.37
N ASN A 198 14.61 0.38 11.32
CA ASN A 198 13.72 1.55 11.37
C ASN A 198 12.26 1.16 11.73
N VAL A 199 11.77 0.03 11.23
CA VAL A 199 10.44 -0.51 11.60
C VAL A 199 10.38 -0.85 13.09
N ILE A 200 11.42 -1.50 13.63
CA ILE A 200 11.49 -1.84 15.06
C ILE A 200 11.44 -0.57 15.92
N GLU A 201 12.21 0.46 15.56
CA GLU A 201 12.21 1.75 16.26
C GLU A 201 10.85 2.45 16.17
N MET A 202 10.23 2.44 14.99
CA MET A 202 8.89 3.00 14.79
C MET A 202 7.85 2.28 15.66
N LEU A 203 7.85 0.94 15.70
CA LEU A 203 6.93 0.15 16.52
C LEU A 203 7.11 0.47 18.01
N ALA A 204 8.36 0.55 18.49
CA ALA A 204 8.67 0.98 19.87
C ALA A 204 8.12 2.39 20.16
N GLY A 205 8.24 3.32 19.21
CA GLY A 205 7.69 4.68 19.31
C GLY A 205 6.14 4.73 19.31
N LEU A 206 5.49 3.68 18.84
CA LEU A 206 4.03 3.49 18.92
C LEU A 206 3.59 2.69 20.16
N GLY A 207 4.53 2.29 21.02
CA GLY A 207 4.24 1.46 22.19
C GLY A 207 3.96 -0.01 21.86
N VAL A 208 4.34 -0.47 20.67
CA VAL A 208 4.15 -1.84 20.18
C VAL A 208 5.46 -2.60 20.34
N SER A 209 5.43 -3.69 21.11
CA SER A 209 6.58 -4.60 21.24
C SER A 209 6.63 -5.50 20.01
N PRO A 210 7.76 -5.53 19.28
CA PRO A 210 7.90 -6.42 18.13
C PRO A 210 7.73 -7.89 18.56
N ALA A 211 6.96 -8.66 17.78
CA ALA A 211 6.93 -10.11 17.91
C ALA A 211 8.31 -10.66 17.52
N VAL A 212 8.85 -11.54 18.35
CA VAL A 212 10.17 -12.18 18.18
C VAL A 212 10.05 -13.36 17.24
#